data_955ab916023ef3dd29f9963e5713a673
#
_entry.id   955ab916023ef3dd29f9963e5713a673
#
_cell.length_a   1.000
_cell.length_b   1.000
_cell.length_c   1.000
_cell.angle_alpha   90.00
_cell.angle_beta   90.00
_cell.angle_gamma   90.00
#
_symmetry.space_group_name_H-M   'P 1'
#
loop_
_entity.id
_entity.type
_entity.pdbx_description
1 polymer ?
#
loop_
_entity_poly.entity_id
_entity_poly.type
_entity_poly.pdbx_seq_one_letter_code
_entity_poly.pdbx_strand_id
1 'polypeptide(L)'
;MAKQQLELIARDKTERPAKKKTASKAALKVASKAKPKASRKPAPAAALKALPRSPKPIVRLTATDMAARQREISVSEFFTKNRHLLGFDSPAKALLTTVKEAVDNALDACEEAGILPDLAIVISEITETRYRVVVQDNGPGIVKAQIPRIFGQLLYGSKFHTLRQARGQQGIGISAAGMYGQLTTGKPIRIASRTGSGKPGHEFEIQIDTKRNQPVVVSDRELSAKEPGPGGEKRAVARTMEHGTRVELEIEATYKKGRHSVDGYIEQTAMANPHASITYVAPGGERHEYARVANELPKAPLEIKPHPHGVELGILLKMLHETKARNIASFLHNEFSRVSGPVGEEIARSAGLAPTMSPQRAAREQAEALYQAIQATKLMAPQSNVLSPIGEELLTAGLKKQVTADFYAATSRSPAVYRGNPFLVEAALAYGGGHLPADELITMIRFANRVPLLYQQSACAVTKSVIQTTWKNYGIQQSRGALPSAPMVLMVHIASVWVPFTSESKEAVASYPEIMKEIRLALQDVGRKLGLYIRRGLREADAEKKRSYIEKYIPHIGIALQEILGIDDKRKEKVCATLKDTLERSRSNE
;
A
#
# COMPACT_ATOMS: atom_id res chain seq x y z
N MET A 1 3.37 -1.34 -34.00
CA MET A 1 2.38 -1.88 -33.04
C MET A 1 1.44 -0.79 -32.50
N ALA A 2 1.90 0.39 -32.16
CA ALA A 2 1.02 1.53 -31.80
C ALA A 2 -0.02 1.87 -32.89
N LYS A 3 0.32 1.67 -34.16
CA LYS A 3 -0.57 1.85 -35.32
C LYS A 3 -1.79 0.92 -35.31
N GLN A 4 -1.64 -0.34 -34.87
CA GLN A 4 -2.74 -1.31 -34.83
C GLN A 4 -3.72 -1.06 -33.65
N GLN A 5 -3.23 -0.57 -32.54
CA GLN A 5 -4.06 -0.22 -31.38
C GLN A 5 -4.88 1.06 -31.60
N LEU A 6 -4.32 2.03 -32.33
CA LEU A 6 -5.03 3.25 -32.71
C LEU A 6 -6.11 2.98 -33.76
N GLU A 7 -5.96 1.97 -34.62
CA GLU A 7 -6.98 1.56 -35.59
C GLU A 7 -8.20 0.89 -34.93
N LEU A 8 -8.02 0.17 -33.83
CA LEU A 8 -9.15 -0.39 -33.05
C LEU A 8 -10.03 0.71 -32.43
N ILE A 9 -9.42 1.77 -31.92
CA ILE A 9 -10.13 2.91 -31.30
C ILE A 9 -10.89 3.74 -32.36
N ALA A 10 -10.40 3.77 -33.59
CA ALA A 10 -11.03 4.51 -34.69
C ALA A 10 -12.21 3.74 -35.32
N ARG A 11 -12.19 2.40 -35.33
CA ARG A 11 -13.27 1.57 -35.88
C ARG A 11 -14.58 1.64 -35.08
N ASP A 12 -14.51 1.87 -33.76
CA ASP A 12 -15.70 1.90 -32.88
C ASP A 12 -16.54 3.18 -33.03
N LYS A 13 -16.09 4.18 -33.83
CA LYS A 13 -16.84 5.43 -34.06
C LYS A 13 -17.71 5.45 -35.32
N THR A 14 -17.64 4.44 -36.20
CA THR A 14 -18.30 4.48 -37.50
C THR A 14 -19.48 3.53 -37.67
N GLU A 15 -19.79 2.64 -36.73
CA GLU A 15 -20.92 1.74 -36.86
C GLU A 15 -21.90 1.82 -35.66
N ARG A 16 -22.89 2.71 -35.76
CA ARG A 16 -24.13 2.63 -34.99
C ARG A 16 -25.35 2.63 -35.93
N PRO A 17 -26.06 1.52 -36.08
CA PRO A 17 -27.42 1.56 -36.59
C PRO A 17 -28.41 1.95 -35.49
N ALA A 18 -29.28 2.88 -35.81
CA ALA A 18 -30.38 3.34 -34.98
C ALA A 18 -31.35 2.21 -34.68
N LYS A 19 -31.68 1.90 -33.42
CA LYS A 19 -32.83 1.09 -33.03
C LYS A 19 -33.79 1.88 -32.15
N LYS A 20 -35.03 1.82 -32.60
CA LYS A 20 -36.25 2.46 -32.11
C LYS A 20 -36.56 2.01 -30.66
N LYS A 21 -37.13 2.95 -29.92
CA LYS A 21 -37.80 2.76 -28.63
C LYS A 21 -39.08 1.98 -28.83
N THR A 22 -39.31 0.92 -28.04
CA THR A 22 -40.65 0.47 -27.66
C THR A 22 -40.67 0.20 -26.16
N ALA A 23 -41.55 0.90 -25.49
CA ALA A 23 -41.88 0.73 -24.09
C ALA A 23 -42.80 -0.47 -23.92
N SER A 24 -42.60 -1.30 -22.92
CA SER A 24 -43.60 -2.24 -22.44
C SER A 24 -43.58 -2.23 -20.90
N LYS A 25 -44.69 -1.73 -20.37
CA LYS A 25 -45.15 -1.91 -18.99
C LYS A 25 -45.66 -3.36 -18.84
N ALA A 26 -45.25 -4.04 -17.79
CA ALA A 26 -45.99 -5.19 -17.29
C ALA A 26 -46.11 -5.13 -15.77
N ALA A 27 -47.38 -5.10 -15.37
CA ALA A 27 -47.85 -4.95 -14.01
C ALA A 27 -47.84 -6.26 -13.23
N LEU A 28 -47.78 -6.14 -11.91
CA LEU A 28 -48.10 -7.18 -10.93
C LEU A 28 -49.51 -7.79 -11.20
N LYS A 29 -49.62 -9.11 -11.10
CA LYS A 29 -50.88 -9.78 -10.74
C LYS A 29 -50.60 -10.91 -9.75
N VAL A 30 -51.12 -10.72 -8.56
CA VAL A 30 -51.44 -11.75 -7.57
C VAL A 30 -52.65 -12.50 -8.04
N ALA A 31 -52.66 -13.83 -7.99
CA ALA A 31 -53.86 -14.62 -8.03
C ALA A 31 -53.69 -15.95 -7.30
N SER A 32 -54.42 -16.04 -6.22
CA SER A 32 -54.81 -17.23 -5.50
C SER A 32 -55.69 -18.15 -6.40
N LYS A 33 -55.56 -19.48 -6.26
CA LYS A 33 -56.68 -20.42 -6.10
C LYS A 33 -56.17 -21.86 -6.02
N ALA A 34 -56.44 -22.48 -4.90
CA ALA A 34 -56.41 -23.92 -4.69
C ALA A 34 -57.65 -24.57 -5.25
N LYS A 35 -57.55 -25.79 -5.74
CA LYS A 35 -58.62 -26.80 -5.73
C LYS A 35 -58.03 -28.21 -5.62
N PRO A 36 -58.77 -29.14 -4.99
CA PRO A 36 -58.25 -30.37 -4.41
C PRO A 36 -58.41 -31.57 -5.36
N LYS A 37 -57.57 -32.61 -5.21
CA LYS A 37 -57.83 -33.96 -5.74
C LYS A 37 -57.54 -35.05 -4.74
N ALA A 38 -58.61 -35.71 -4.39
CA ALA A 38 -58.90 -37.15 -4.20
C ALA A 38 -57.86 -38.00 -3.40
N SER A 39 -58.45 -38.51 -2.36
CA SER A 39 -58.28 -39.74 -1.56
C SER A 39 -57.34 -40.84 -2.12
N ARG A 40 -56.38 -41.27 -1.30
CA ARG A 40 -55.80 -42.62 -1.31
C ARG A 40 -55.88 -43.22 0.11
N LYS A 41 -56.25 -44.51 0.14
CA LYS A 41 -56.51 -45.36 1.32
C LYS A 41 -55.30 -45.50 2.24
N PRO A 42 -55.56 -45.78 3.54
CA PRO A 42 -54.51 -45.88 4.54
C PRO A 42 -53.74 -47.20 4.48
N ALA A 43 -52.43 -47.14 4.63
CA ALA A 43 -51.54 -48.26 4.89
C ALA A 43 -51.29 -48.40 6.41
N PRO A 44 -50.91 -49.57 6.93
CA PRO A 44 -51.06 -49.93 8.31
C PRO A 44 -50.01 -49.25 9.25
N ALA A 45 -50.43 -49.12 10.51
CA ALA A 45 -49.71 -48.49 11.58
C ALA A 45 -48.31 -49.09 11.82
N ALA A 46 -47.29 -48.28 11.58
CA ALA A 46 -45.95 -48.55 12.09
C ALA A 46 -45.80 -47.90 13.48
N ALA A 47 -45.19 -48.63 14.38
CA ALA A 47 -45.00 -48.34 15.77
C ALA A 47 -44.53 -46.91 16.07
N LEU A 48 -45.18 -46.24 17.01
CA LEU A 48 -44.78 -45.00 17.65
C LEU A 48 -43.38 -45.14 18.25
N LYS A 49 -42.38 -44.60 17.58
CA LYS A 49 -41.09 -44.32 18.18
C LYS A 49 -41.27 -43.22 19.23
N ALA A 50 -40.80 -43.51 20.43
CA ALA A 50 -40.87 -42.63 21.58
C ALA A 50 -40.42 -41.18 21.25
N LEU A 51 -41.23 -40.21 21.69
CA LEU A 51 -40.95 -38.78 21.65
C LEU A 51 -39.60 -38.51 22.29
N PRO A 52 -38.77 -37.61 21.77
CA PRO A 52 -37.51 -37.25 22.39
C PRO A 52 -37.76 -36.63 23.74
N ARG A 53 -36.93 -37.07 24.71
CA ARG A 53 -36.94 -36.62 26.10
C ARG A 53 -37.05 -35.10 26.15
N SER A 54 -37.85 -34.58 27.08
CA SER A 54 -37.99 -33.18 27.43
C SER A 54 -36.63 -32.48 27.48
N PRO A 55 -36.49 -31.25 26.95
CA PRO A 55 -35.22 -30.50 27.03
C PRO A 55 -34.82 -30.39 28.51
N LYS A 56 -33.55 -30.71 28.77
CA LYS A 56 -32.99 -30.53 30.14
C LYS A 56 -33.27 -29.08 30.56
N PRO A 57 -33.65 -28.83 31.82
CA PRO A 57 -33.92 -27.49 32.28
C PRO A 57 -32.71 -26.62 32.06
N ILE A 58 -32.94 -25.47 31.40
CA ILE A 58 -31.91 -24.44 31.19
C ILE A 58 -31.51 -23.97 32.59
N VAL A 59 -30.33 -24.36 33.03
CA VAL A 59 -29.75 -23.88 34.29
C VAL A 59 -29.49 -22.38 34.13
N ARG A 60 -30.30 -21.55 34.77
CA ARG A 60 -30.07 -20.09 34.81
C ARG A 60 -28.84 -19.84 35.68
N LEU A 61 -27.77 -19.34 35.05
CA LEU A 61 -26.58 -18.90 35.76
C LEU A 61 -26.88 -17.61 36.52
N THR A 62 -26.42 -17.53 37.74
CA THR A 62 -26.50 -16.29 38.54
C THR A 62 -25.43 -15.29 38.06
N ALA A 63 -25.59 -14.01 38.39
CA ALA A 63 -24.57 -13.00 38.13
C ALA A 63 -23.22 -13.36 38.77
N THR A 64 -23.25 -13.98 39.94
CA THR A 64 -22.06 -14.47 40.66
C THR A 64 -21.37 -15.59 39.88
N ASP A 65 -22.13 -16.56 39.34
CA ASP A 65 -21.57 -17.64 38.53
C ASP A 65 -20.95 -17.10 37.24
N MET A 66 -21.55 -16.07 36.66
CA MET A 66 -21.01 -15.40 35.47
C MET A 66 -19.75 -14.59 35.80
N ALA A 67 -19.72 -13.88 36.90
CA ALA A 67 -18.56 -13.13 37.40
C ALA A 67 -17.36 -14.03 37.68
N ALA A 68 -17.59 -15.19 38.30
CA ALA A 68 -16.54 -16.19 38.60
C ALA A 68 -15.88 -16.78 37.33
N ARG A 69 -16.53 -16.67 36.16
CA ARG A 69 -15.99 -17.14 34.87
C ARG A 69 -15.21 -16.07 34.12
N GLN A 70 -15.28 -14.82 34.56
CA GLN A 70 -14.51 -13.73 33.97
C GLN A 70 -13.04 -13.88 34.34
N ARG A 71 -12.17 -13.75 33.33
CA ARG A 71 -10.71 -13.75 33.50
C ARG A 71 -10.06 -12.79 32.54
N GLU A 72 -9.00 -12.18 32.97
CA GLU A 72 -8.11 -11.41 32.13
C GLU A 72 -7.27 -12.33 31.25
N ILE A 73 -6.97 -11.91 30.05
CA ILE A 73 -6.04 -12.57 29.14
C ILE A 73 -4.92 -11.60 28.78
N SER A 74 -3.72 -12.13 28.57
CA SER A 74 -2.59 -11.33 28.12
C SER A 74 -2.76 -10.90 26.66
N VAL A 75 -2.01 -9.84 26.26
CA VAL A 75 -1.96 -9.37 24.86
C VAL A 75 -1.58 -10.49 23.91
N SER A 76 -0.59 -11.31 24.27
CA SER A 76 -0.15 -12.45 23.47
C SER A 76 -1.21 -13.53 23.34
N GLU A 77 -1.94 -13.85 24.44
CA GLU A 77 -3.07 -14.81 24.40
C GLU A 77 -4.21 -14.28 23.53
N PHE A 78 -4.50 -12.98 23.59
CA PHE A 78 -5.48 -12.34 22.72
C PHE A 78 -5.12 -12.53 21.24
N PHE A 79 -3.89 -12.21 20.85
CA PHE A 79 -3.45 -12.36 19.46
C PHE A 79 -3.30 -13.81 19.01
N THR A 80 -2.98 -14.73 19.92
CA THR A 80 -3.00 -16.17 19.64
C THR A 80 -4.38 -16.62 19.16
N LYS A 81 -5.44 -16.11 19.78
CA LYS A 81 -6.84 -16.41 19.42
C LYS A 81 -7.34 -15.61 18.23
N ASN A 82 -6.74 -14.44 17.96
CA ASN A 82 -7.17 -13.48 16.94
C ASN A 82 -6.08 -13.23 15.90
N ARG A 83 -5.44 -14.28 15.39
CA ARG A 83 -4.34 -14.20 14.41
C ARG A 83 -4.71 -13.42 13.15
N HIS A 84 -5.98 -13.44 12.75
CA HIS A 84 -6.48 -12.70 11.59
C HIS A 84 -6.29 -11.19 11.71
N LEU A 85 -6.32 -10.62 12.92
CA LEU A 85 -6.08 -9.19 13.13
C LEU A 85 -4.65 -8.77 12.75
N LEU A 86 -3.70 -9.69 12.86
CA LEU A 86 -2.29 -9.48 12.55
C LEU A 86 -1.91 -9.87 11.10
N GLY A 87 -2.89 -10.34 10.30
CA GLY A 87 -2.62 -10.78 8.94
C GLY A 87 -2.12 -12.22 8.81
N PHE A 88 -2.33 -13.05 9.84
CA PHE A 88 -1.99 -14.49 9.84
C PHE A 88 -3.25 -15.36 9.75
N ASP A 89 -4.20 -14.95 8.91
CA ASP A 89 -5.49 -15.62 8.71
C ASP A 89 -5.41 -16.85 7.78
N SER A 90 -4.42 -16.91 6.93
CA SER A 90 -4.16 -18.06 6.04
C SER A 90 -2.66 -18.32 5.85
N PRO A 91 -2.25 -19.58 5.54
CA PRO A 91 -0.84 -19.92 5.33
C PRO A 91 -0.15 -19.08 4.25
N ALA A 92 -0.83 -18.77 3.13
CA ALA A 92 -0.28 -17.95 2.07
C ALA A 92 -0.06 -16.49 2.52
N LYS A 93 -1.01 -15.95 3.30
CA LYS A 93 -0.90 -14.59 3.83
C LYS A 93 0.11 -14.51 4.97
N ALA A 94 0.24 -15.57 5.78
CA ALA A 94 1.24 -15.66 6.83
C ALA A 94 2.67 -15.57 6.29
N LEU A 95 2.96 -16.24 5.15
CA LEU A 95 4.26 -16.12 4.49
C LEU A 95 4.56 -14.68 4.07
N LEU A 96 3.59 -14.05 3.40
CA LEU A 96 3.72 -12.67 2.96
C LEU A 96 3.89 -11.70 4.14
N THR A 97 3.07 -11.83 5.20
CA THR A 97 3.14 -10.96 6.38
C THR A 97 4.49 -11.10 7.07
N THR A 98 5.01 -12.33 7.23
CA THR A 98 6.33 -12.57 7.81
C THR A 98 7.45 -11.88 7.04
N VAL A 99 7.47 -12.04 5.71
CA VAL A 99 8.47 -11.38 4.85
C VAL A 99 8.33 -9.87 4.92
N LYS A 100 7.11 -9.35 4.83
CA LYS A 100 6.79 -7.92 4.88
C LYS A 100 7.33 -7.28 6.17
N GLU A 101 7.00 -7.83 7.32
CA GLU A 101 7.40 -7.24 8.60
C GLU A 101 8.93 -7.28 8.80
N ALA A 102 9.60 -8.33 8.34
CA ALA A 102 11.06 -8.41 8.40
C ALA A 102 11.73 -7.42 7.44
N VAL A 103 11.24 -7.30 6.20
CA VAL A 103 11.79 -6.39 5.18
C VAL A 103 11.52 -4.92 5.55
N ASP A 104 10.31 -4.58 6.02
CA ASP A 104 9.97 -3.23 6.44
C ASP A 104 10.87 -2.77 7.60
N ASN A 105 11.13 -3.65 8.57
CA ASN A 105 12.04 -3.37 9.68
C ASN A 105 13.50 -3.21 9.22
N ALA A 106 13.96 -4.04 8.28
CA ALA A 106 15.30 -3.97 7.72
C ALA A 106 15.52 -2.64 6.96
N LEU A 107 14.57 -2.23 6.11
CA LEU A 107 14.62 -0.95 5.40
C LEU A 107 14.61 0.25 6.36
N ASP A 108 13.71 0.24 7.35
CA ASP A 108 13.64 1.31 8.36
C ASP A 108 14.94 1.41 9.17
N ALA A 109 15.55 0.28 9.57
CA ALA A 109 16.79 0.28 10.33
C ALA A 109 17.98 0.86 9.54
N CYS A 110 18.09 0.50 8.26
CA CYS A 110 19.13 1.05 7.38
C CYS A 110 18.94 2.56 7.17
N GLU A 111 17.71 2.98 6.80
CA GLU A 111 17.43 4.41 6.54
C GLU A 111 17.61 5.28 7.78
N GLU A 112 17.16 4.83 8.95
CA GLU A 112 17.34 5.54 10.22
C GLU A 112 18.81 5.68 10.62
N ALA A 113 19.64 4.71 10.25
CA ALA A 113 21.10 4.75 10.49
C ALA A 113 21.88 5.50 9.42
N GLY A 114 21.25 6.00 8.37
CA GLY A 114 21.94 6.67 7.27
C GLY A 114 22.71 5.71 6.35
N ILE A 115 22.30 4.44 6.27
CA ILE A 115 22.96 3.38 5.50
C ILE A 115 22.07 3.06 4.29
N LEU A 116 22.65 3.02 3.07
CA LEU A 116 21.95 2.55 1.88
C LEU A 116 21.59 1.06 2.04
N PRO A 117 20.29 0.70 1.99
CA PRO A 117 19.87 -0.67 2.25
C PRO A 117 20.41 -1.67 1.20
N ASP A 118 20.95 -2.79 1.69
CA ASP A 118 21.33 -3.96 0.91
C ASP A 118 20.72 -5.19 1.62
N LEU A 119 19.63 -5.72 1.08
CA LEU A 119 18.85 -6.78 1.69
C LEU A 119 19.02 -8.09 0.95
N ALA A 120 19.15 -9.18 1.71
CA ALA A 120 19.08 -10.54 1.21
C ALA A 120 17.86 -11.26 1.80
N ILE A 121 16.97 -11.76 0.95
CA ILE A 121 15.75 -12.47 1.31
C ILE A 121 15.83 -13.87 0.74
N VAL A 122 15.72 -14.90 1.59
CA VAL A 122 15.74 -16.29 1.16
C VAL A 122 14.53 -17.02 1.72
N ILE A 123 13.75 -17.64 0.85
CA ILE A 123 12.65 -18.50 1.24
C ILE A 123 13.00 -19.91 0.80
N SER A 124 13.00 -20.85 1.75
CA SER A 124 13.28 -22.25 1.49
C SER A 124 12.09 -23.10 1.91
N GLU A 125 11.65 -23.99 1.05
CA GLU A 125 10.69 -25.02 1.37
C GLU A 125 11.37 -26.11 2.22
N ILE A 126 10.79 -26.43 3.37
CA ILE A 126 11.24 -27.51 4.25
C ILE A 126 10.36 -28.74 4.02
N THR A 127 9.05 -28.51 3.97
CA THR A 127 8.02 -29.48 3.57
C THR A 127 6.95 -28.75 2.78
N GLU A 128 5.99 -29.43 2.18
CA GLU A 128 4.88 -28.84 1.43
C GLU A 128 4.13 -27.72 2.18
N THR A 129 4.13 -27.78 3.50
CA THR A 129 3.41 -26.82 4.36
C THR A 129 4.32 -26.00 5.26
N ARG A 130 5.64 -26.21 5.22
CA ARG A 130 6.61 -25.50 6.08
C ARG A 130 7.67 -24.80 5.27
N TYR A 131 7.86 -23.54 5.59
CA TYR A 131 8.84 -22.69 4.92
C TYR A 131 9.74 -22.00 5.92
N ARG A 132 11.01 -21.87 5.54
CA ARG A 132 12.00 -21.07 6.25
C ARG A 132 12.14 -19.75 5.54
N VAL A 133 11.95 -18.66 6.27
CA VAL A 133 12.14 -17.28 5.82
C VAL A 133 13.39 -16.72 6.47
N VAL A 134 14.30 -16.21 5.68
CA VAL A 134 15.50 -15.51 6.12
C VAL A 134 15.50 -14.12 5.50
N VAL A 135 15.64 -13.10 6.33
CA VAL A 135 15.85 -11.71 5.90
C VAL A 135 17.11 -11.19 6.60
N GLN A 136 18.05 -10.69 5.80
CA GLN A 136 19.31 -10.12 6.27
C GLN A 136 19.44 -8.71 5.72
N ASP A 137 19.86 -7.77 6.57
CA ASP A 137 20.16 -6.39 6.22
C ASP A 137 21.62 -6.06 6.52
N ASN A 138 22.07 -4.94 5.98
CA ASN A 138 23.34 -4.30 6.26
C ASN A 138 23.17 -3.08 7.20
N GLY A 139 22.12 -3.04 8.01
CA GLY A 139 21.80 -1.93 8.92
C GLY A 139 22.77 -1.83 10.10
N PRO A 140 22.46 -0.99 11.11
CA PRO A 140 23.36 -0.71 12.23
C PRO A 140 23.51 -1.89 13.21
N GLY A 141 22.74 -2.98 13.03
CA GLY A 141 22.60 -4.04 14.00
C GLY A 141 21.84 -3.62 15.26
N ILE A 142 21.67 -4.56 16.19
CA ILE A 142 20.91 -4.40 17.43
C ILE A 142 21.81 -4.74 18.61
N VAL A 143 21.82 -3.87 19.63
CA VAL A 143 22.58 -4.13 20.85
C VAL A 143 22.05 -5.36 21.58
N LYS A 144 22.95 -6.20 22.10
CA LYS A 144 22.64 -7.50 22.71
C LYS A 144 21.43 -7.48 23.64
N ALA A 145 21.37 -6.53 24.57
CA ALA A 145 20.34 -6.45 25.59
C ALA A 145 18.91 -6.17 25.03
N GLN A 146 18.80 -5.62 23.82
CA GLN A 146 17.51 -5.29 23.21
C GLN A 146 16.95 -6.40 22.31
N ILE A 147 17.80 -7.31 21.80
CA ILE A 147 17.38 -8.37 20.87
C ILE A 147 16.21 -9.20 21.45
N PRO A 148 16.29 -9.72 22.70
CA PRO A 148 15.20 -10.54 23.24
C PRO A 148 13.86 -9.77 23.31
N ARG A 149 13.91 -8.49 23.68
CA ARG A 149 12.69 -7.68 23.87
C ARG A 149 12.04 -7.32 22.54
N ILE A 150 12.82 -6.96 21.52
CA ILE A 150 12.32 -6.58 20.18
C ILE A 150 11.62 -7.77 19.52
N PHE A 151 12.16 -8.98 19.63
CA PHE A 151 11.64 -10.15 18.93
C PHE A 151 10.73 -11.04 19.79
N GLY A 152 10.83 -10.94 21.11
CA GLY A 152 10.13 -11.81 22.06
C GLY A 152 9.05 -11.11 22.90
N GLN A 153 8.70 -9.85 22.60
CA GLN A 153 7.66 -9.11 23.32
C GLN A 153 6.79 -8.32 22.34
N LEU A 154 5.49 -8.54 22.39
CA LEU A 154 4.51 -7.74 21.60
C LEU A 154 4.35 -6.36 22.23
N LEU A 155 4.07 -5.36 21.40
CA LEU A 155 3.92 -3.96 21.82
C LEU A 155 5.19 -3.38 22.45
N TYR A 156 6.37 -3.84 22.01
CA TYR A 156 7.65 -3.30 22.40
C TYR A 156 8.36 -2.64 21.22
N GLY A 157 8.77 -1.38 21.36
CA GLY A 157 9.44 -0.61 20.31
C GLY A 157 9.43 0.88 20.61
N SER A 158 10.11 1.68 19.80
CA SER A 158 10.22 3.13 19.94
C SER A 158 9.20 3.91 19.09
N LYS A 159 8.64 3.29 18.05
CA LYS A 159 7.91 4.00 16.99
C LYS A 159 6.49 4.41 17.35
N PHE A 160 5.83 3.79 18.33
CA PHE A 160 4.45 4.14 18.69
C PHE A 160 4.32 5.35 19.61
N HIS A 161 5.41 5.88 20.13
CA HIS A 161 5.40 7.09 20.93
C HIS A 161 5.73 8.34 20.11
N THR A 162 5.99 8.19 18.81
CA THR A 162 6.46 9.27 17.93
C THR A 162 5.51 9.44 16.75
N LEU A 163 5.15 10.70 16.43
CA LEU A 163 4.47 11.03 15.19
C LEU A 163 5.52 11.31 14.10
N ARG A 164 5.93 10.24 13.43
CA ARG A 164 6.95 10.28 12.37
C ARG A 164 6.54 9.30 11.26
N GLN A 165 6.77 9.68 10.02
CA GLN A 165 6.57 8.76 8.89
C GLN A 165 7.50 7.55 9.04
N ALA A 166 6.94 6.34 9.10
CA ALA A 166 7.64 5.06 9.18
C ALA A 166 6.82 3.96 8.50
N ARG A 167 7.45 2.87 8.08
CA ARG A 167 6.78 1.66 7.58
C ARG A 167 6.11 0.91 8.72
N GLY A 168 6.88 0.66 9.80
CA GLY A 168 6.40 0.04 11.03
C GLY A 168 5.94 1.09 12.05
N GLN A 169 4.70 1.00 12.56
CA GLN A 169 4.15 1.96 13.52
C GLN A 169 3.68 1.33 14.83
N GLN A 170 3.57 -0.01 14.92
CA GLN A 170 2.81 -0.67 15.99
C GLN A 170 3.64 -1.56 16.92
N GLY A 171 4.92 -1.82 16.62
CA GLY A 171 5.79 -2.66 17.44
C GLY A 171 5.29 -4.09 17.67
N ILE A 172 4.52 -4.63 16.72
CA ILE A 172 3.90 -5.97 16.85
C ILE A 172 4.43 -6.91 15.75
N GLY A 173 4.72 -6.41 14.56
CA GLY A 173 4.82 -7.20 13.33
C GLY A 173 5.79 -8.38 13.41
N ILE A 174 7.06 -8.12 13.70
CA ILE A 174 8.07 -9.20 13.72
C ILE A 174 7.91 -10.14 14.92
N SER A 175 7.50 -9.64 16.08
CA SER A 175 7.21 -10.48 17.24
C SER A 175 5.95 -11.33 17.02
N ALA A 176 4.94 -10.82 16.31
CA ALA A 176 3.77 -11.61 15.89
C ALA A 176 4.15 -12.71 14.88
N ALA A 177 5.06 -12.43 13.95
CA ALA A 177 5.60 -13.44 13.02
C ALA A 177 6.35 -14.56 13.80
N GLY A 178 7.19 -14.17 14.76
CA GLY A 178 7.87 -15.12 15.67
C GLY A 178 6.88 -15.97 16.48
N MET A 179 5.83 -15.35 17.03
CA MET A 179 4.77 -16.06 17.75
C MET A 179 4.00 -17.02 16.82
N TYR A 180 3.69 -16.61 15.60
CA TYR A 180 3.03 -17.47 14.62
C TYR A 180 3.91 -18.69 14.28
N GLY A 181 5.21 -18.48 14.04
CA GLY A 181 6.18 -19.57 13.83
C GLY A 181 6.22 -20.55 15.01
N GLN A 182 6.33 -20.02 16.22
CA GLN A 182 6.31 -20.82 17.45
C GLN A 182 5.02 -21.64 17.59
N LEU A 183 3.85 -21.05 17.32
CA LEU A 183 2.57 -21.73 17.45
C LEU A 183 2.32 -22.81 16.39
N THR A 184 2.87 -22.63 15.19
CA THR A 184 2.62 -23.56 14.07
C THR A 184 3.70 -24.63 13.91
N THR A 185 4.94 -24.33 14.29
CA THR A 185 6.08 -25.25 14.09
C THR A 185 6.75 -25.68 15.39
N GLY A 186 6.49 -24.98 16.50
CA GLY A 186 7.19 -25.16 17.77
C GLY A 186 8.62 -24.61 17.79
N LYS A 187 9.08 -24.02 16.68
CA LYS A 187 10.46 -23.53 16.56
C LYS A 187 10.60 -22.10 17.09
N PRO A 188 11.75 -21.77 17.71
CA PRO A 188 12.08 -20.40 18.08
C PRO A 188 12.39 -19.56 16.84
N ILE A 189 12.25 -18.24 16.96
CA ILE A 189 12.82 -17.29 16.02
C ILE A 189 14.33 -17.20 16.28
N ARG A 190 15.15 -17.20 15.21
CA ARG A 190 16.58 -17.03 15.27
C ARG A 190 16.96 -15.64 14.81
N ILE A 191 17.82 -14.97 15.57
CA ILE A 191 18.31 -13.64 15.27
C ILE A 191 19.82 -13.62 15.42
N ALA A 192 20.51 -13.22 14.37
CA ALA A 192 21.94 -12.90 14.46
C ALA A 192 22.12 -11.40 14.19
N SER A 193 22.85 -10.70 15.05
CA SER A 193 23.04 -9.27 14.89
C SER A 193 24.46 -8.86 15.30
N ARG A 194 25.01 -7.86 14.57
CA ARG A 194 26.33 -7.27 14.82
C ARG A 194 26.24 -5.75 14.64
N THR A 195 26.76 -5.01 15.62
CA THR A 195 26.67 -3.54 15.64
C THR A 195 27.86 -2.81 15.03
N GLY A 196 28.81 -3.51 14.44
CA GLY A 196 29.96 -2.90 13.76
C GLY A 196 31.08 -3.88 13.46
N SER A 197 31.92 -3.53 12.50
CA SER A 197 33.10 -4.28 12.14
C SER A 197 34.03 -4.39 13.36
N GLY A 198 34.56 -5.58 13.63
CA GLY A 198 35.42 -5.85 14.79
C GLY A 198 34.69 -6.01 16.13
N LYS A 199 33.37 -5.79 16.21
CA LYS A 199 32.58 -6.12 17.39
C LYS A 199 32.05 -7.57 17.32
N PRO A 200 31.88 -8.24 18.49
CA PRO A 200 31.27 -9.56 18.49
C PRO A 200 29.83 -9.47 17.97
N GLY A 201 29.44 -10.45 17.16
CA GLY A 201 28.05 -10.68 16.83
C GLY A 201 27.37 -11.52 17.90
N HIS A 202 26.06 -11.47 17.96
CA HIS A 202 25.26 -12.29 18.87
C HIS A 202 24.18 -13.02 18.10
N GLU A 203 24.02 -14.31 18.38
CA GLU A 203 22.95 -15.14 17.87
C GLU A 203 22.04 -15.55 19.02
N PHE A 204 20.74 -15.32 18.83
CA PHE A 204 19.72 -15.69 19.78
C PHE A 204 18.69 -16.64 19.16
N GLU A 205 18.24 -17.60 19.92
CA GLU A 205 16.99 -18.32 19.70
C GLU A 205 15.98 -17.88 20.76
N ILE A 206 14.83 -17.34 20.32
CA ILE A 206 13.87 -16.68 21.21
C ILE A 206 12.48 -17.27 20.98
N GLN A 207 11.78 -17.50 22.08
CA GLN A 207 10.34 -17.81 22.11
C GLN A 207 9.60 -16.73 22.90
N ILE A 208 8.28 -16.68 22.76
CA ILE A 208 7.41 -15.75 23.49
C ILE A 208 6.64 -16.54 24.55
N ASP A 209 6.76 -16.13 25.82
CA ASP A 209 5.79 -16.54 26.85
C ASP A 209 4.46 -15.83 26.56
N THR A 210 3.53 -16.56 25.96
CA THR A 210 2.22 -16.02 25.57
C THR A 210 1.32 -15.65 26.75
N LYS A 211 1.61 -16.12 27.97
CA LYS A 211 0.87 -15.73 29.18
C LYS A 211 1.37 -14.41 29.75
N ARG A 212 2.69 -14.21 29.74
CA ARG A 212 3.33 -13.04 30.37
C ARG A 212 3.70 -11.95 29.38
N ASN A 213 3.65 -12.22 28.06
CA ASN A 213 4.15 -11.35 27.00
C ASN A 213 5.62 -10.96 27.22
N GLN A 214 6.45 -11.96 27.50
CA GLN A 214 7.88 -11.77 27.77
C GLN A 214 8.73 -12.70 26.90
N PRO A 215 9.97 -12.27 26.55
CA PRO A 215 10.90 -13.12 25.82
C PRO A 215 11.41 -14.28 26.67
N VAL A 216 11.46 -15.47 26.08
CA VAL A 216 12.15 -16.63 26.60
C VAL A 216 13.36 -16.89 25.72
N VAL A 217 14.55 -16.66 26.25
CA VAL A 217 15.81 -16.93 25.55
C VAL A 217 16.09 -18.42 25.65
N VAL A 218 16.06 -19.11 24.51
CA VAL A 218 16.36 -20.55 24.39
C VAL A 218 17.86 -20.76 24.24
N SER A 219 18.53 -19.88 23.47
CA SER A 219 19.96 -19.91 23.23
C SER A 219 20.51 -18.50 23.07
N ASP A 220 21.68 -18.23 23.60
CA ASP A 220 22.48 -17.01 23.42
C ASP A 220 23.93 -17.43 23.09
N ARG A 221 24.37 -17.17 21.88
CA ARG A 221 25.72 -17.50 21.39
C ARG A 221 26.42 -16.26 20.86
N GLU A 222 27.68 -16.08 21.24
CA GLU A 222 28.54 -15.08 20.66
C GLU A 222 29.13 -15.59 19.35
N LEU A 223 29.05 -14.76 18.29
CA LEU A 223 29.63 -15.06 16.98
C LEU A 223 30.99 -14.37 16.89
N SER A 224 32.03 -15.13 16.57
CA SER A 224 33.35 -14.57 16.31
C SER A 224 33.31 -13.61 15.11
N ALA A 225 34.26 -12.67 15.05
CA ALA A 225 34.35 -11.72 13.94
C ALA A 225 34.58 -12.39 12.56
N LYS A 226 35.05 -13.63 12.54
CA LYS A 226 35.38 -14.38 11.33
C LYS A 226 34.33 -15.44 10.94
N GLU A 227 33.36 -15.73 11.81
CA GLU A 227 32.32 -16.70 11.47
C GLU A 227 31.34 -16.10 10.46
N PRO A 228 31.12 -16.74 9.29
CA PRO A 228 29.96 -16.42 8.47
C PRO A 228 28.72 -16.66 9.33
N GLY A 229 27.74 -15.78 9.22
CA GLY A 229 26.46 -15.95 9.94
C GLY A 229 25.91 -17.36 9.74
N PRO A 230 25.12 -17.90 10.69
CA PRO A 230 24.73 -19.29 10.75
C PRO A 230 24.09 -19.77 9.46
N GLY A 231 24.73 -20.77 8.85
CA GLY A 231 24.12 -21.47 7.78
C GLY A 231 24.96 -22.00 6.66
N GLY A 232 25.19 -23.31 6.66
CA GLY A 232 26.01 -24.07 5.70
C GLY A 232 25.78 -23.83 4.20
N GLU A 233 26.56 -24.47 3.38
CA GLU A 233 26.89 -24.26 1.97
C GLU A 233 25.77 -24.04 0.92
N LYS A 234 24.51 -24.27 1.23
CA LYS A 234 23.37 -23.88 0.36
C LYS A 234 22.94 -22.40 0.52
N ARG A 235 23.73 -21.60 1.19
CA ARG A 235 23.47 -20.23 1.63
C ARG A 235 24.32 -19.19 0.92
N ALA A 236 24.56 -19.35 -0.36
CA ALA A 236 25.37 -18.48 -1.22
C ALA A 236 24.95 -16.97 -1.25
N VAL A 237 23.95 -16.57 -0.46
CA VAL A 237 23.49 -15.18 -0.35
C VAL A 237 23.87 -14.54 1.00
N ALA A 238 24.31 -15.34 1.99
CA ALA A 238 24.80 -14.80 3.26
C ALA A 238 26.22 -14.24 3.08
N ARG A 239 26.32 -12.96 2.74
CA ARG A 239 27.58 -12.20 2.86
C ARG A 239 28.03 -12.24 4.33
N THR A 240 29.33 -12.30 4.56
CA THR A 240 29.91 -12.05 5.89
C THR A 240 29.38 -10.74 6.41
N MET A 241 28.63 -10.79 7.50
CA MET A 241 27.93 -9.62 8.05
C MET A 241 28.93 -8.79 8.88
N GLU A 242 29.44 -7.72 8.30
CA GLU A 242 30.30 -6.77 9.05
C GLU A 242 29.48 -6.03 10.11
N HIS A 243 28.26 -5.64 9.78
CA HIS A 243 27.22 -5.09 10.65
C HIS A 243 25.84 -5.40 10.03
N GLY A 244 24.78 -5.34 10.84
CA GLY A 244 23.42 -5.60 10.38
C GLY A 244 22.71 -6.64 11.23
N THR A 245 21.55 -7.06 10.75
CA THR A 245 20.71 -8.06 11.42
C THR A 245 20.23 -9.12 10.42
N ARG A 246 20.24 -10.36 10.86
CA ARG A 246 19.65 -11.50 10.17
C ARG A 246 18.57 -12.09 11.03
N VAL A 247 17.38 -12.22 10.48
CA VAL A 247 16.21 -12.83 11.12
C VAL A 247 15.85 -14.08 10.35
N GLU A 248 15.66 -15.20 11.05
CA GLU A 248 15.27 -16.49 10.50
C GLU A 248 14.06 -17.04 11.24
N LEU A 249 13.00 -17.37 10.51
CA LEU A 249 11.78 -17.95 11.02
C LEU A 249 11.41 -19.21 10.24
N GLU A 250 10.92 -20.23 10.95
CA GLU A 250 10.25 -21.38 10.35
C GLU A 250 8.76 -21.28 10.65
N ILE A 251 7.93 -21.32 9.61
CA ILE A 251 6.49 -21.08 9.71
C ILE A 251 5.71 -22.10 8.88
N GLU A 252 4.47 -22.37 9.30
CA GLU A 252 3.49 -23.02 8.43
C GLU A 252 3.01 -22.00 7.40
N ALA A 253 3.16 -22.33 6.13
CA ALA A 253 2.90 -21.41 5.04
C ALA A 253 2.54 -22.13 3.74
N THR A 254 2.09 -21.37 2.76
CA THR A 254 1.91 -21.80 1.37
C THR A 254 2.51 -20.76 0.45
N TYR A 255 3.47 -21.16 -0.38
CA TYR A 255 4.02 -20.29 -1.40
C TYR A 255 3.18 -20.37 -2.68
N LYS A 256 2.82 -19.21 -3.22
CA LYS A 256 2.11 -19.06 -4.50
C LYS A 256 2.72 -17.91 -5.27
N LYS A 257 2.96 -18.09 -6.56
CA LYS A 257 3.35 -16.99 -7.47
C LYS A 257 2.14 -16.09 -7.80
N GLY A 258 2.38 -14.85 -8.15
CA GLY A 258 1.36 -13.92 -8.62
C GLY A 258 1.32 -12.56 -7.90
N ARG A 259 0.36 -11.73 -8.26
CA ARG A 259 0.28 -10.31 -7.80
C ARG A 259 0.15 -10.13 -6.27
N HIS A 260 -0.44 -11.11 -5.57
CA HIS A 260 -0.65 -11.09 -4.12
C HIS A 260 0.30 -12.06 -3.40
N SER A 261 1.47 -12.30 -3.98
CA SER A 261 2.50 -13.19 -3.47
C SER A 261 3.65 -12.42 -2.83
N VAL A 262 4.57 -13.16 -2.25
CA VAL A 262 5.84 -12.60 -1.77
C VAL A 262 6.64 -12.00 -2.93
N ASP A 263 6.65 -12.65 -4.10
CA ASP A 263 7.35 -12.15 -5.29
C ASP A 263 6.84 -10.77 -5.68
N GLY A 264 5.50 -10.62 -5.79
CA GLY A 264 4.87 -9.33 -6.10
C GLY A 264 5.09 -8.27 -5.00
N TYR A 265 5.22 -8.68 -3.73
CA TYR A 265 5.57 -7.75 -2.65
C TYR A 265 6.99 -7.23 -2.78
N ILE A 266 7.97 -8.12 -3.04
CA ILE A 266 9.38 -7.74 -3.15
C ILE A 266 9.60 -6.87 -4.39
N GLU A 267 9.00 -7.22 -5.53
CA GLU A 267 9.02 -6.42 -6.75
C GLU A 267 8.49 -5.00 -6.51
N GLN A 268 7.31 -4.88 -5.91
CA GLN A 268 6.73 -3.57 -5.59
C GLN A 268 7.54 -2.81 -4.53
N THR A 269 8.12 -3.50 -3.55
CA THR A 269 9.01 -2.89 -2.56
C THR A 269 10.25 -2.29 -3.24
N ALA A 270 10.84 -2.98 -4.21
CA ALA A 270 11.96 -2.47 -5.00
C ALA A 270 11.57 -1.23 -5.85
N MET A 271 10.33 -1.17 -6.36
CA MET A 271 9.80 0.01 -7.07
C MET A 271 9.69 1.24 -6.16
N ALA A 272 9.15 1.05 -4.95
CA ALA A 272 8.92 2.14 -3.99
C ALA A 272 10.19 2.57 -3.24
N ASN A 273 11.24 1.76 -3.28
CA ASN A 273 12.52 1.99 -2.60
C ASN A 273 13.70 1.93 -3.58
N PRO A 274 13.81 2.88 -4.53
CA PRO A 274 14.82 2.84 -5.59
C PRO A 274 16.26 2.96 -5.07
N HIS A 275 16.47 3.39 -3.84
CA HIS A 275 17.76 3.47 -3.13
C HIS A 275 18.17 2.13 -2.48
N ALA A 276 17.29 1.13 -2.45
CA ALA A 276 17.58 -0.19 -1.89
C ALA A 276 18.05 -1.17 -2.96
N SER A 277 19.03 -2.02 -2.59
CA SER A 277 19.40 -3.24 -3.31
C SER A 277 18.76 -4.42 -2.63
N ILE A 278 18.06 -5.29 -3.38
CA ILE A 278 17.37 -6.46 -2.83
C ILE A 278 17.77 -7.68 -3.64
N THR A 279 18.34 -8.68 -2.98
CA THR A 279 18.55 -10.02 -3.53
C THR A 279 17.48 -10.95 -2.95
N TYR A 280 16.70 -11.58 -3.80
CA TYR A 280 15.64 -12.50 -3.42
C TYR A 280 15.88 -13.90 -4.02
N VAL A 281 15.80 -14.92 -3.17
CA VAL A 281 15.84 -16.33 -3.58
C VAL A 281 14.51 -16.98 -3.22
N ALA A 282 13.76 -17.37 -4.24
CA ALA A 282 12.47 -18.05 -4.11
C ALA A 282 12.64 -19.53 -3.67
N PRO A 283 11.59 -20.21 -3.18
CA PRO A 283 11.65 -21.59 -2.70
C PRO A 283 12.21 -22.58 -3.73
N GLY A 284 12.01 -22.36 -5.03
CA GLY A 284 12.57 -23.16 -6.12
C GLY A 284 14.04 -22.89 -6.42
N GLY A 285 14.70 -22.00 -5.68
CA GLY A 285 16.09 -21.62 -5.91
C GLY A 285 16.28 -20.53 -6.99
N GLU A 286 15.20 -20.03 -7.58
CA GLU A 286 15.23 -18.92 -8.53
C GLU A 286 15.69 -17.66 -7.82
N ARG A 287 16.72 -17.01 -8.38
CA ARG A 287 17.33 -15.80 -7.80
C ARG A 287 16.95 -14.56 -8.61
N HIS A 288 16.41 -13.57 -7.91
CA HIS A 288 16.05 -12.26 -8.46
C HIS A 288 16.90 -11.17 -7.81
N GLU A 289 17.47 -10.30 -8.63
CA GLU A 289 18.29 -9.18 -8.16
C GLU A 289 17.64 -7.85 -8.57
N TYR A 290 17.31 -7.04 -7.57
CA TYR A 290 16.79 -5.69 -7.74
C TYR A 290 17.89 -4.69 -7.34
N ALA A 291 18.77 -4.35 -8.29
CA ALA A 291 19.83 -3.39 -8.05
C ALA A 291 19.26 -2.02 -7.72
N ARG A 292 19.90 -1.24 -6.87
CA ARG A 292 19.49 0.14 -6.58
C ARG A 292 19.64 1.03 -7.83
N VAL A 293 18.77 2.03 -7.95
CA VAL A 293 18.76 3.01 -9.03
C VAL A 293 19.26 4.37 -8.52
N ALA A 294 19.05 4.66 -7.22
CA ALA A 294 19.49 5.87 -6.56
C ALA A 294 20.60 5.54 -5.55
N ASN A 295 21.67 6.34 -5.55
CA ASN A 295 22.80 6.19 -4.62
C ASN A 295 22.70 7.16 -3.44
N GLU A 296 21.55 7.81 -3.27
CA GLU A 296 21.27 8.70 -2.15
C GLU A 296 20.09 8.18 -1.36
N LEU A 297 20.16 8.34 -0.05
CA LEU A 297 19.04 8.05 0.83
C LEU A 297 17.92 9.07 0.61
N PRO A 298 16.65 8.66 0.76
CA PRO A 298 15.57 9.60 0.80
C PRO A 298 15.74 10.57 1.99
N LYS A 299 15.14 11.76 1.86
CA LYS A 299 15.10 12.72 2.96
C LYS A 299 14.58 12.04 4.22
N ALA A 300 15.32 12.12 5.31
CA ALA A 300 14.89 11.56 6.58
C ALA A 300 13.58 12.21 7.04
N PRO A 301 12.54 11.43 7.39
CA PRO A 301 11.33 11.99 7.97
C PRO A 301 11.62 12.54 9.36
N LEU A 302 10.97 13.65 9.71
CA LEU A 302 11.13 14.29 11.01
C LEU A 302 9.94 13.95 11.91
N GLU A 303 10.20 13.87 13.21
CA GLU A 303 9.17 13.75 14.23
C GLU A 303 8.44 15.09 14.41
N ILE A 304 7.14 15.04 14.63
CA ILE A 304 6.32 16.22 14.96
C ILE A 304 5.56 16.00 16.26
N LYS A 305 5.28 17.10 16.95
CA LYS A 305 4.29 17.12 18.03
C LYS A 305 2.89 17.07 17.43
N PRO A 306 1.89 16.49 18.14
CA PRO A 306 0.52 16.46 17.67
C PRO A 306 0.02 17.88 17.39
N HIS A 307 -0.78 18.03 16.33
CA HIS A 307 -1.45 19.29 16.06
C HIS A 307 -2.71 19.40 16.94
N PRO A 308 -2.99 20.57 17.58
CA PRO A 308 -4.10 20.68 18.53
C PRO A 308 -5.46 20.26 17.95
N HIS A 309 -5.75 20.63 16.69
CA HIS A 309 -7.00 20.24 16.02
C HIS A 309 -7.12 18.74 15.71
N GLY A 310 -6.04 17.97 15.87
CA GLY A 310 -6.05 16.52 15.65
C GLY A 310 -6.20 15.70 16.93
N VAL A 311 -6.15 16.33 18.09
CA VAL A 311 -6.23 15.66 19.40
C VAL A 311 -7.67 15.63 19.86
N GLU A 312 -8.17 14.46 20.21
CA GLU A 312 -9.53 14.28 20.76
C GLU A 312 -9.58 14.63 22.26
N LEU A 313 -10.77 14.98 22.77
CA LEU A 313 -10.95 15.41 24.17
C LEU A 313 -10.40 14.40 25.19
N GLY A 314 -10.63 13.09 24.98
CA GLY A 314 -10.13 12.06 25.89
C GLY A 314 -8.60 11.99 25.94
N ILE A 315 -7.94 12.23 24.79
CA ILE A 315 -6.48 12.29 24.70
C ILE A 315 -5.98 13.58 25.37
N LEU A 316 -6.65 14.72 25.15
CA LEU A 316 -6.31 15.99 25.80
C LEU A 316 -6.36 15.86 27.33
N LEU A 317 -7.41 15.22 27.88
CA LEU A 317 -7.53 14.94 29.32
C LEU A 317 -6.34 14.11 29.83
N LYS A 318 -5.98 13.05 29.13
CA LYS A 318 -4.81 12.25 29.47
C LYS A 318 -3.53 13.07 29.43
N MET A 319 -3.31 13.84 28.38
CA MET A 319 -2.13 14.71 28.22
C MET A 319 -2.03 15.74 29.35
N LEU A 320 -3.15 16.36 29.77
CA LEU A 320 -3.19 17.30 30.88
C LEU A 320 -2.74 16.66 32.21
N HIS A 321 -3.11 15.39 32.45
CA HIS A 321 -2.70 14.67 33.65
C HIS A 321 -1.25 14.18 33.63
N GLU A 322 -0.74 13.78 32.46
CA GLU A 322 0.58 13.15 32.32
C GLU A 322 1.71 14.17 32.06
N THR A 323 1.38 15.40 31.65
CA THR A 323 2.38 16.40 31.29
C THR A 323 3.25 16.84 32.46
N LYS A 324 4.52 17.12 32.15
CA LYS A 324 5.49 17.74 33.08
C LYS A 324 5.44 19.29 33.05
N ALA A 325 4.60 19.87 32.22
CA ALA A 325 4.48 21.31 32.11
C ALA A 325 3.93 21.92 33.40
N ARG A 326 4.47 23.07 33.83
CA ARG A 326 4.10 23.74 35.08
C ARG A 326 2.73 24.44 35.00
N ASN A 327 2.34 24.89 33.83
CA ASN A 327 1.10 25.64 33.63
C ASN A 327 0.49 25.36 32.24
N ILE A 328 -0.78 25.76 32.06
CA ILE A 328 -1.55 25.53 30.82
C ILE A 328 -0.88 26.14 29.59
N ALA A 329 -0.35 27.38 29.70
CA ALA A 329 0.32 28.04 28.57
C ALA A 329 1.56 27.25 28.11
N SER A 330 2.41 26.82 29.04
CA SER A 330 3.58 25.99 28.73
C SER A 330 3.20 24.58 28.28
N PHE A 331 2.11 24.00 28.78
CA PHE A 331 1.56 22.75 28.30
C PHE A 331 1.20 22.86 26.80
N LEU A 332 0.40 23.85 26.44
CA LEU A 332 -0.01 24.07 25.06
C LEU A 332 1.18 24.32 24.12
N HIS A 333 2.17 25.08 24.55
CA HIS A 333 3.38 25.36 23.79
C HIS A 333 4.28 24.13 23.64
N ASN A 334 4.46 23.35 24.72
CA ASN A 334 5.44 22.28 24.76
C ASN A 334 4.93 20.98 24.15
N GLU A 335 3.64 20.67 24.31
CA GLU A 335 3.08 19.37 23.88
C GLU A 335 2.48 19.42 22.46
N PHE A 336 2.23 20.62 21.92
CA PHE A 336 1.60 20.75 20.61
C PHE A 336 2.49 21.45 19.58
N SER A 337 2.30 21.08 18.32
CA SER A 337 2.89 21.80 17.19
C SER A 337 2.09 23.07 16.88
N ARG A 338 2.74 24.09 16.32
CA ARG A 338 2.13 25.35 15.88
C ARG A 338 1.46 26.20 16.96
N VAL A 339 1.76 25.93 18.21
CA VAL A 339 1.33 26.76 19.34
C VAL A 339 2.54 27.49 19.91
N SER A 340 2.62 28.80 19.68
CA SER A 340 3.60 29.67 20.33
C SER A 340 3.17 30.03 21.76
N GLY A 341 4.06 30.55 22.58
CA GLY A 341 3.72 30.99 23.94
C GLY A 341 2.52 31.94 23.98
N PRO A 342 2.51 33.03 23.21
CA PRO A 342 1.36 33.98 23.16
C PRO A 342 0.07 33.28 22.71
N VAL A 343 0.11 32.40 21.71
CA VAL A 343 -1.09 31.65 21.25
C VAL A 343 -1.58 30.68 22.34
N GLY A 344 -0.67 30.03 23.08
CA GLY A 344 -1.05 29.18 24.21
C GLY A 344 -1.75 29.96 25.33
N GLU A 345 -1.29 31.15 25.62
CA GLU A 345 -1.96 32.06 26.58
C GLU A 345 -3.34 32.51 26.08
N GLU A 346 -3.44 32.86 24.79
CA GLU A 346 -4.71 33.26 24.17
C GLU A 346 -5.74 32.13 24.26
N ILE A 347 -5.35 30.89 23.89
CA ILE A 347 -6.22 29.73 24.00
C ILE A 347 -6.67 29.49 25.44
N ALA A 348 -5.77 29.59 26.43
CA ALA A 348 -6.09 29.41 27.83
C ALA A 348 -7.13 30.48 28.30
N ARG A 349 -6.92 31.76 27.97
CA ARG A 349 -7.86 32.84 28.30
C ARG A 349 -9.22 32.65 27.61
N SER A 350 -9.22 32.24 26.34
CA SER A 350 -10.47 31.95 25.60
C SER A 350 -11.27 30.81 26.21
N ALA A 351 -10.58 29.86 26.86
CA ALA A 351 -11.19 28.78 27.62
C ALA A 351 -11.67 29.21 29.05
N GLY A 352 -11.50 30.48 29.43
CA GLY A 352 -11.78 30.94 30.79
C GLY A 352 -10.77 30.43 31.83
N LEU A 353 -9.58 30.01 31.42
CA LEU A 353 -8.55 29.48 32.30
C LEU A 353 -7.42 30.48 32.50
N ALA A 354 -6.86 30.53 33.72
CA ALA A 354 -5.62 31.27 33.94
C ALA A 354 -4.45 30.56 33.22
N PRO A 355 -3.69 31.26 32.37
CA PRO A 355 -2.52 30.65 31.69
C PRO A 355 -1.50 30.02 32.65
N THR A 356 -1.44 30.50 33.88
CA THR A 356 -0.57 30.01 34.96
C THR A 356 -1.13 28.82 35.73
N MET A 357 -2.37 28.40 35.49
CA MET A 357 -3.01 27.26 36.14
C MET A 357 -2.25 25.96 35.83
N SER A 358 -2.09 25.08 36.82
CA SER A 358 -1.49 23.76 36.64
C SER A 358 -2.40 22.87 35.76
N PRO A 359 -1.87 22.24 34.68
CA PRO A 359 -2.64 21.35 33.81
C PRO A 359 -3.29 20.19 34.58
N GLN A 360 -2.59 19.59 35.52
CA GLN A 360 -3.02 18.42 36.29
C GLN A 360 -4.21 18.71 37.22
N ARG A 361 -4.49 20.00 37.51
CA ARG A 361 -5.63 20.45 38.34
C ARG A 361 -6.86 20.80 37.52
N ALA A 362 -6.78 20.69 36.18
CA ALA A 362 -7.90 21.00 35.33
C ALA A 362 -9.04 19.99 35.53
N ALA A 363 -10.20 20.49 35.98
CA ALA A 363 -11.40 19.68 36.03
C ALA A 363 -11.87 19.30 34.61
N ARG A 364 -12.76 18.32 34.51
CA ARG A 364 -13.26 17.87 33.21
C ARG A 364 -13.92 18.98 32.38
N GLU A 365 -14.74 19.79 33.03
CA GLU A 365 -15.43 20.92 32.40
C GLU A 365 -14.42 21.96 31.85
N GLN A 366 -13.32 22.17 32.58
CA GLN A 366 -12.24 23.05 32.17
C GLN A 366 -11.46 22.51 30.99
N ALA A 367 -11.24 21.17 30.96
CA ALA A 367 -10.62 20.52 29.80
C ALA A 367 -11.53 20.54 28.57
N GLU A 368 -12.85 20.40 28.73
CA GLU A 368 -13.84 20.58 27.67
C GLU A 368 -13.84 22.03 27.12
N ALA A 369 -13.81 23.02 27.97
CA ALA A 369 -13.69 24.42 27.58
C ALA A 369 -12.37 24.69 26.84
N LEU A 370 -11.26 24.13 27.33
CA LEU A 370 -9.96 24.22 26.65
C LEU A 370 -9.98 23.55 25.27
N TYR A 371 -10.61 22.38 25.16
CA TYR A 371 -10.79 21.69 23.88
C TYR A 371 -11.59 22.55 22.88
N GLN A 372 -12.70 23.15 23.31
CA GLN A 372 -13.50 24.03 22.45
C GLN A 372 -12.71 25.28 22.02
N ALA A 373 -11.96 25.89 22.94
CA ALA A 373 -11.11 27.04 22.62
C ALA A 373 -10.00 26.64 21.60
N ILE A 374 -9.38 25.47 21.74
CA ILE A 374 -8.43 24.95 20.76
C ILE A 374 -9.10 24.82 19.38
N GLN A 375 -10.28 24.20 19.30
CA GLN A 375 -10.97 23.98 18.01
C GLN A 375 -11.41 25.31 17.36
N ALA A 376 -11.74 26.32 18.16
CA ALA A 376 -12.14 27.64 17.68
C ALA A 376 -10.95 28.52 17.24
N THR A 377 -9.74 28.26 17.76
CA THR A 377 -8.56 29.07 17.46
C THR A 377 -8.02 28.74 16.07
N LYS A 378 -7.77 29.76 15.25
CA LYS A 378 -7.15 29.61 13.94
C LYS A 378 -5.65 29.35 14.08
N LEU A 379 -5.22 28.12 13.89
CA LEU A 379 -3.83 27.72 13.93
C LEU A 379 -3.26 27.50 12.52
N MET A 380 -1.96 27.74 12.36
CA MET A 380 -1.26 27.37 11.13
C MET A 380 -1.28 25.86 10.94
N ALA A 381 -1.37 25.41 9.69
CA ALA A 381 -1.26 23.99 9.35
C ALA A 381 0.05 23.37 9.91
N PRO A 382 0.05 22.07 10.29
CA PRO A 382 1.24 21.38 10.74
C PRO A 382 2.37 21.46 9.71
N GLN A 383 3.61 21.25 10.16
CA GLN A 383 4.77 21.27 9.26
C GLN A 383 4.67 20.14 8.24
N SER A 384 4.88 20.46 6.98
CA SER A 384 4.84 19.50 5.86
C SER A 384 6.22 19.01 5.42
N ASN A 385 7.28 19.75 5.78
CA ASN A 385 8.66 19.39 5.49
C ASN A 385 9.18 18.17 6.28
N VAL A 386 8.34 17.60 7.13
CA VAL A 386 8.59 16.39 7.94
C VAL A 386 8.36 15.09 7.15
N LEU A 387 7.69 15.18 6.00
CA LEU A 387 7.42 14.04 5.15
C LEU A 387 8.62 13.70 4.26
N SER A 388 8.71 12.42 3.93
CA SER A 388 9.71 11.83 3.03
C SER A 388 9.00 11.22 1.82
N PRO A 389 8.65 12.03 0.78
CA PRO A 389 8.10 11.51 -0.46
C PRO A 389 9.13 10.68 -1.22
N ILE A 390 8.67 9.90 -2.21
CA ILE A 390 9.55 9.22 -3.17
C ILE A 390 10.08 10.25 -4.18
N GLY A 391 9.22 11.13 -4.66
CA GLY A 391 9.52 12.13 -5.69
C GLY A 391 9.23 11.64 -7.10
N GLU A 392 8.89 12.58 -8.01
CA GLU A 392 8.44 12.25 -9.39
C GLU A 392 9.52 11.51 -10.19
N GLU A 393 10.78 11.89 -10.03
CA GLU A 393 11.90 11.28 -10.76
C GLU A 393 12.12 9.82 -10.31
N LEU A 394 12.16 9.57 -9.00
CA LEU A 394 12.40 8.24 -8.45
C LEU A 394 11.18 7.31 -8.64
N LEU A 395 9.95 7.84 -8.58
CA LEU A 395 8.75 7.08 -8.96
C LEU A 395 8.81 6.63 -10.42
N THR A 396 9.21 7.55 -11.31
CA THR A 396 9.35 7.24 -12.73
C THR A 396 10.48 6.22 -12.97
N ALA A 397 11.62 6.37 -12.30
CA ALA A 397 12.74 5.45 -12.39
C ALA A 397 12.39 4.04 -11.87
N GLY A 398 11.71 3.96 -10.72
CA GLY A 398 11.23 2.70 -10.15
C GLY A 398 10.23 2.00 -11.07
N LEU A 399 9.32 2.76 -11.69
CA LEU A 399 8.34 2.22 -12.62
C LEU A 399 8.99 1.72 -13.92
N LYS A 400 9.92 2.50 -14.50
CA LYS A 400 10.68 2.13 -15.72
C LYS A 400 11.50 0.85 -15.56
N LYS A 401 11.98 0.60 -14.35
CA LYS A 401 12.77 -0.59 -14.06
C LYS A 401 11.97 -1.90 -14.20
N GLN A 402 10.67 -1.85 -13.88
CA GLN A 402 9.82 -3.04 -13.81
C GLN A 402 8.82 -3.12 -14.98
N VAL A 403 8.50 -1.99 -15.58
CA VAL A 403 7.47 -1.90 -16.62
C VAL A 403 8.03 -1.21 -17.85
N THR A 404 8.13 -1.95 -18.96
CA THR A 404 8.46 -1.37 -20.27
C THR A 404 7.20 -0.76 -20.89
N ALA A 405 7.22 0.53 -21.17
CA ALA A 405 6.09 1.27 -21.72
C ALA A 405 6.55 2.36 -22.68
N ASP A 406 5.61 2.87 -23.49
CA ASP A 406 5.90 3.96 -24.45
C ASP A 406 5.88 5.34 -23.78
N PHE A 407 5.10 5.48 -22.71
CA PHE A 407 4.92 6.75 -22.01
C PHE A 407 4.91 6.57 -20.49
N TYR A 408 5.58 7.49 -19.81
CA TYR A 408 5.60 7.57 -18.35
C TYR A 408 5.27 8.98 -17.90
N ALA A 409 4.52 9.07 -16.81
CA ALA A 409 4.25 10.33 -16.14
C ALA A 409 4.17 10.12 -14.63
N ALA A 410 4.65 11.10 -13.88
CA ALA A 410 4.53 11.12 -12.43
C ALA A 410 4.12 12.52 -11.96
N THR A 411 3.57 12.60 -10.75
CA THR A 411 3.25 13.83 -10.05
C THR A 411 3.38 13.64 -8.54
N SER A 412 3.84 14.68 -7.86
CA SER A 412 3.88 14.77 -6.41
C SER A 412 3.06 15.99 -5.98
N ARG A 413 2.01 15.77 -5.19
CA ARG A 413 1.12 16.83 -4.73
C ARG A 413 1.72 17.62 -3.58
N SER A 414 1.33 18.88 -3.44
CA SER A 414 1.62 19.63 -2.23
C SER A 414 1.00 18.94 -1.01
N PRO A 415 1.69 18.94 0.14
CA PRO A 415 1.17 18.33 1.36
C PRO A 415 -0.17 18.91 1.78
N ALA A 416 -1.06 18.04 2.26
CA ALA A 416 -2.35 18.35 2.84
C ALA A 416 -2.42 17.84 4.28
N VAL A 417 -3.52 18.09 4.97
CA VAL A 417 -3.70 17.74 6.38
C VAL A 417 -4.99 16.96 6.56
N TYR A 418 -4.91 15.89 7.33
CA TYR A 418 -6.05 15.10 7.78
C TYR A 418 -5.99 14.92 9.30
N ARG A 419 -7.00 15.40 10.03
CA ARG A 419 -7.04 15.36 11.51
C ARG A 419 -5.72 15.78 12.16
N GLY A 420 -5.15 16.90 11.72
CA GLY A 420 -3.91 17.43 12.26
C GLY A 420 -2.64 16.69 11.81
N ASN A 421 -2.74 15.62 11.05
CA ASN A 421 -1.60 14.88 10.51
C ASN A 421 -1.32 15.31 9.07
N PRO A 422 -0.09 15.75 8.75
CA PRO A 422 0.30 16.04 7.38
C PRO A 422 0.41 14.76 6.57
N PHE A 423 -0.03 14.83 5.32
CA PHE A 423 0.13 13.78 4.33
C PHE A 423 0.38 14.36 2.94
N LEU A 424 0.91 13.55 2.05
CA LEU A 424 1.19 13.89 0.67
C LEU A 424 0.82 12.70 -0.22
N VAL A 425 0.33 13.00 -1.42
CA VAL A 425 -0.04 11.99 -2.41
C VAL A 425 0.84 12.14 -3.64
N GLU A 426 1.37 11.03 -4.10
CA GLU A 426 2.12 10.90 -5.34
C GLU A 426 1.43 9.88 -6.24
N ALA A 427 1.45 10.13 -7.54
CA ALA A 427 0.95 9.20 -8.55
C ALA A 427 1.91 9.10 -9.72
N ALA A 428 2.07 7.90 -10.26
CA ALA A 428 2.82 7.65 -11.48
C ALA A 428 2.08 6.65 -12.36
N LEU A 429 2.28 6.75 -13.68
CA LEU A 429 1.73 5.79 -14.63
C LEU A 429 2.73 5.45 -15.73
N ALA A 430 2.59 4.22 -16.24
CA ALA A 430 3.21 3.72 -17.46
C ALA A 430 2.12 3.31 -18.43
N TYR A 431 2.23 3.67 -19.71
CA TYR A 431 1.21 3.44 -20.73
C TYR A 431 1.83 2.93 -22.04
N GLY A 432 1.21 1.92 -22.66
CA GLY A 432 1.64 1.32 -23.91
C GLY A 432 2.76 0.28 -23.76
N GLY A 433 3.61 0.13 -24.78
CA GLY A 433 4.79 -0.76 -24.76
C GLY A 433 4.56 -2.19 -25.24
N GLY A 434 3.35 -2.52 -25.71
CA GLY A 434 3.05 -3.82 -26.37
C GLY A 434 3.00 -5.04 -25.46
N HIS A 435 3.51 -4.96 -24.23
CA HIS A 435 3.46 -6.01 -23.22
C HIS A 435 2.26 -5.88 -22.28
N LEU A 436 1.67 -4.69 -22.22
CA LEU A 436 0.49 -4.43 -21.39
C LEU A 436 -0.78 -4.72 -22.21
N PRO A 437 -1.73 -5.52 -21.68
CA PRO A 437 -2.96 -5.84 -22.41
C PRO A 437 -3.84 -4.59 -22.58
N ALA A 438 -4.31 -4.38 -23.82
CA ALA A 438 -5.08 -3.18 -24.17
C ALA A 438 -6.53 -3.22 -23.68
N ASP A 439 -7.13 -4.42 -23.65
CA ASP A 439 -8.56 -4.64 -23.37
C ASP A 439 -8.85 -5.07 -21.93
N GLU A 440 -7.81 -5.17 -21.10
CA GLU A 440 -7.94 -5.52 -19.69
C GLU A 440 -8.03 -4.28 -18.79
N LEU A 441 -8.48 -4.50 -17.56
CA LEU A 441 -8.43 -3.48 -16.51
C LEU A 441 -6.98 -3.14 -16.19
N ILE A 442 -6.72 -1.86 -15.93
CA ILE A 442 -5.38 -1.39 -15.57
C ILE A 442 -4.79 -2.17 -14.40
N THR A 443 -3.48 -2.33 -14.40
CA THR A 443 -2.76 -2.79 -13.23
C THR A 443 -2.58 -1.64 -12.26
N MET A 444 -3.09 -1.77 -11.04
CA MET A 444 -3.00 -0.74 -10.01
C MET A 444 -2.08 -1.19 -8.87
N ILE A 445 -1.07 -0.38 -8.57
CA ILE A 445 -0.10 -0.57 -7.49
C ILE A 445 -0.33 0.53 -6.45
N ARG A 446 -0.44 0.16 -5.18
CA ARG A 446 -0.79 1.07 -4.09
C ARG A 446 0.25 1.01 -2.99
N PHE A 447 0.69 2.16 -2.52
CA PHE A 447 1.67 2.27 -1.44
C PHE A 447 1.20 3.20 -0.33
N ALA A 448 1.60 2.90 0.89
CA ALA A 448 1.52 3.80 2.04
C ALA A 448 2.86 3.79 2.77
N ASN A 449 3.49 4.95 2.92
CA ASN A 449 4.85 5.08 3.48
C ASN A 449 5.84 4.09 2.83
N ARG A 450 5.79 3.97 1.48
CA ARG A 450 6.59 3.07 0.64
C ARG A 450 6.33 1.57 0.82
N VAL A 451 5.31 1.20 1.61
CA VAL A 451 4.90 -0.19 1.81
C VAL A 451 3.82 -0.57 0.79
N PRO A 452 3.97 -1.67 0.04
CA PRO A 452 2.95 -2.17 -0.88
C PRO A 452 1.66 -2.59 -0.16
N LEU A 453 0.50 -2.21 -0.71
CA LEU A 453 -0.82 -2.59 -0.23
C LEU A 453 -1.42 -3.65 -1.15
N LEU A 454 -1.19 -4.94 -0.86
CA LEU A 454 -1.56 -6.03 -1.77
C LEU A 454 -3.02 -6.47 -1.65
N TYR A 455 -3.60 -6.45 -0.44
CA TYR A 455 -4.95 -6.94 -0.17
C TYR A 455 -5.99 -5.82 0.00
N GLN A 456 -7.25 -6.20 0.19
CA GLN A 456 -8.40 -5.31 0.45
C GLN A 456 -8.51 -4.15 -0.55
N GLN A 457 -8.27 -4.42 -1.84
CA GLN A 457 -8.25 -3.40 -2.88
C GLN A 457 -9.55 -2.58 -2.94
N SER A 458 -10.72 -3.22 -2.86
CA SER A 458 -12.03 -2.56 -2.94
C SER A 458 -12.34 -1.64 -1.76
N ALA A 459 -11.79 -1.92 -0.58
CA ALA A 459 -11.97 -1.12 0.63
C ALA A 459 -11.11 0.16 0.63
N CYS A 460 -10.04 0.19 -0.17
CA CYS A 460 -9.01 1.23 -0.14
C CYS A 460 -9.48 2.54 -0.78
N ALA A 461 -9.16 3.66 -0.12
CA ALA A 461 -9.39 5.02 -0.62
C ALA A 461 -8.78 5.25 -2.01
N VAL A 462 -7.60 4.69 -2.29
CA VAL A 462 -6.92 4.79 -3.59
C VAL A 462 -7.80 4.19 -4.69
N THR A 463 -8.25 2.96 -4.52
CA THR A 463 -9.09 2.27 -5.51
C THR A 463 -10.39 3.03 -5.77
N LYS A 464 -11.05 3.46 -4.70
CA LYS A 464 -12.29 4.24 -4.82
C LYS A 464 -12.06 5.55 -5.57
N SER A 465 -10.94 6.23 -5.32
CA SER A 465 -10.59 7.46 -6.02
C SER A 465 -10.29 7.22 -7.50
N VAL A 466 -9.60 6.11 -7.86
CA VAL A 466 -9.37 5.72 -9.26
C VAL A 466 -10.70 5.45 -9.98
N ILE A 467 -11.62 4.71 -9.36
CA ILE A 467 -12.95 4.42 -9.91
C ILE A 467 -13.77 5.70 -10.09
N GLN A 468 -13.68 6.65 -9.16
CA GLN A 468 -14.40 7.93 -9.20
C GLN A 468 -13.80 8.95 -10.17
N THR A 469 -12.56 8.76 -10.60
CA THR A 469 -11.92 9.64 -11.60
C THR A 469 -12.48 9.36 -12.98
N THR A 470 -12.87 10.41 -13.72
CA THR A 470 -13.45 10.30 -15.06
C THR A 470 -12.34 10.13 -16.10
N TRP A 471 -11.86 8.91 -16.28
CA TRP A 471 -10.74 8.58 -17.19
C TRP A 471 -11.06 8.84 -18.67
N LYS A 472 -12.33 8.85 -19.04
CA LYS A 472 -12.79 9.19 -20.40
C LYS A 472 -12.31 10.57 -20.86
N ASN A 473 -12.14 11.51 -19.94
CA ASN A 473 -11.61 12.86 -20.25
C ASN A 473 -10.16 12.82 -20.76
N TYR A 474 -9.44 11.75 -20.51
CA TYR A 474 -8.06 11.53 -20.88
C TYR A 474 -7.89 10.54 -22.03
N GLY A 475 -9.00 10.08 -22.66
CA GLY A 475 -8.97 9.15 -23.77
C GLY A 475 -8.93 7.66 -23.36
N ILE A 476 -9.16 7.36 -22.09
CA ILE A 476 -9.17 5.99 -21.55
C ILE A 476 -10.61 5.51 -21.36
N GLN A 477 -10.87 4.27 -21.76
CA GLN A 477 -12.20 3.64 -21.59
C GLN A 477 -12.43 3.28 -20.11
N GLN A 478 -13.66 3.51 -19.68
CA GLN A 478 -14.07 3.18 -18.31
C GLN A 478 -15.56 2.83 -18.28
N SER A 479 -15.89 1.65 -17.78
CA SER A 479 -17.25 1.27 -17.43
C SER A 479 -17.68 1.93 -16.10
N ARG A 480 -18.97 2.16 -15.94
CA ARG A 480 -19.51 2.81 -14.73
C ARG A 480 -19.20 1.98 -13.49
N GLY A 481 -18.53 2.59 -12.51
CA GLY A 481 -18.19 1.94 -11.23
C GLY A 481 -17.05 0.92 -11.30
N ALA A 482 -16.33 0.83 -12.43
CA ALA A 482 -15.19 -0.06 -12.62
C ALA A 482 -13.86 0.72 -12.72
N LEU A 483 -12.76 0.00 -12.63
CA LEU A 483 -11.45 0.51 -13.01
C LEU A 483 -11.43 0.79 -14.52
N PRO A 484 -10.61 1.71 -15.01
CA PRO A 484 -10.44 1.94 -16.44
C PRO A 484 -9.79 0.73 -17.13
N SER A 485 -10.09 0.54 -18.43
CA SER A 485 -9.46 -0.47 -19.30
C SER A 485 -8.49 0.21 -20.24
N ALA A 486 -7.21 -0.15 -20.13
CA ALA A 486 -6.13 0.38 -20.95
C ALA A 486 -4.83 -0.42 -20.70
N PRO A 487 -3.86 -0.39 -21.65
CA PRO A 487 -2.53 -0.93 -21.42
C PRO A 487 -1.74 0.00 -20.49
N MET A 488 -2.12 0.02 -19.20
CA MET A 488 -1.62 0.98 -18.22
C MET A 488 -1.33 0.33 -16.87
N VAL A 489 -0.18 0.68 -16.30
CA VAL A 489 0.13 0.47 -14.88
C VAL A 489 0.01 1.82 -14.19
N LEU A 490 -0.78 1.87 -13.13
CA LEU A 490 -1.00 3.06 -12.30
C LEU A 490 -0.48 2.81 -10.89
N MET A 491 0.45 3.64 -10.45
CA MET A 491 1.04 3.62 -9.11
C MET A 491 0.52 4.82 -8.32
N VAL A 492 0.10 4.60 -7.07
CA VAL A 492 -0.29 5.67 -6.13
C VAL A 492 0.38 5.44 -4.79
N HIS A 493 1.05 6.45 -4.28
CA HIS A 493 1.73 6.45 -2.99
C HIS A 493 1.15 7.54 -2.08
N ILE A 494 0.96 7.19 -0.80
CA ILE A 494 0.56 8.13 0.27
C ILE A 494 1.67 8.14 1.31
N ALA A 495 2.29 9.29 1.51
CA ALA A 495 3.24 9.54 2.59
C ALA A 495 2.55 10.31 3.72
N SER A 496 2.64 9.83 4.96
CA SER A 496 2.05 10.50 6.13
C SER A 496 2.78 10.12 7.40
N VAL A 497 2.79 11.01 8.38
CA VAL A 497 3.23 10.68 9.75
C VAL A 497 2.32 9.66 10.41
N TRP A 498 1.05 9.63 10.01
CA TRP A 498 0.05 8.67 10.47
C TRP A 498 -0.91 8.33 9.33
N VAL A 499 -0.74 7.15 8.73
CA VAL A 499 -1.65 6.66 7.68
C VAL A 499 -2.88 6.04 8.34
N PRO A 500 -4.11 6.51 8.03
CA PRO A 500 -5.32 5.89 8.56
C PRO A 500 -5.64 4.60 7.80
N PHE A 501 -5.16 3.47 8.29
CA PHE A 501 -5.48 2.16 7.74
C PHE A 501 -6.86 1.67 8.18
N THR A 502 -7.46 0.78 7.41
CA THR A 502 -8.75 0.13 7.74
C THR A 502 -8.61 -1.00 8.75
N SER A 503 -7.39 -1.55 8.91
CA SER A 503 -7.05 -2.66 9.81
C SER A 503 -5.58 -2.64 10.20
N GLU A 504 -5.23 -3.35 11.26
CA GLU A 504 -3.86 -3.47 11.77
C GLU A 504 -2.90 -4.15 10.78
N SER A 505 -3.41 -4.98 9.87
CA SER A 505 -2.62 -5.59 8.78
C SER A 505 -2.18 -4.60 7.69
N LYS A 506 -2.55 -3.31 7.80
CA LYS A 506 -2.14 -2.21 6.90
C LYS A 506 -2.40 -2.50 5.41
N GLU A 507 -3.58 -3.05 5.07
CA GLU A 507 -3.88 -3.51 3.71
C GLU A 507 -4.59 -2.47 2.86
N ALA A 508 -5.28 -1.53 3.48
CA ALA A 508 -6.04 -0.49 2.80
C ALA A 508 -6.07 0.81 3.58
N VAL A 509 -6.06 1.93 2.89
CA VAL A 509 -6.22 3.27 3.46
C VAL A 509 -7.70 3.60 3.57
N ALA A 510 -8.13 4.12 4.72
CA ALA A 510 -9.50 4.51 5.00
C ALA A 510 -9.96 5.68 4.10
N SER A 511 -11.25 5.67 3.75
CA SER A 511 -11.83 6.60 2.77
C SER A 511 -12.28 7.91 3.44
N TYR A 512 -11.35 8.79 3.76
CA TYR A 512 -11.64 10.14 4.26
C TYR A 512 -11.70 11.14 3.11
N PRO A 513 -12.63 12.12 3.16
CA PRO A 513 -12.84 13.07 2.06
C PRO A 513 -11.57 13.84 1.67
N GLU A 514 -10.77 14.27 2.63
CA GLU A 514 -9.53 15.03 2.42
C GLU A 514 -8.49 14.17 1.66
N ILE A 515 -8.32 12.93 2.08
CA ILE A 515 -7.39 11.99 1.45
C ILE A 515 -7.86 11.65 0.04
N MET A 516 -9.14 11.32 -0.13
CA MET A 516 -9.71 11.01 -1.45
C MET A 516 -9.65 12.19 -2.41
N LYS A 517 -9.79 13.44 -1.90
CA LYS A 517 -9.63 14.66 -2.70
C LYS A 517 -8.22 14.76 -3.29
N GLU A 518 -7.20 14.65 -2.45
CA GLU A 518 -5.80 14.77 -2.91
C GLU A 518 -5.39 13.63 -3.84
N ILE A 519 -5.86 12.40 -3.58
CA ILE A 519 -5.66 11.28 -4.51
C ILE A 519 -6.27 11.60 -5.87
N ARG A 520 -7.53 12.07 -5.92
CA ARG A 520 -8.17 12.42 -7.20
C ARG A 520 -7.44 13.54 -7.94
N LEU A 521 -6.93 14.55 -7.23
CA LEU A 521 -6.14 15.61 -7.83
C LEU A 521 -4.84 15.07 -8.44
N ALA A 522 -4.13 14.18 -7.74
CA ALA A 522 -2.94 13.51 -8.27
C ALA A 522 -3.26 12.69 -9.55
N LEU A 523 -4.37 11.92 -9.51
CA LEU A 523 -4.83 11.14 -10.67
C LEU A 523 -5.20 12.03 -11.86
N GLN A 524 -5.82 13.18 -11.61
CA GLN A 524 -6.14 14.16 -12.66
C GLN A 524 -4.87 14.77 -13.26
N ASP A 525 -3.82 15.01 -12.48
CA ASP A 525 -2.55 15.54 -12.94
C ASP A 525 -1.86 14.55 -13.91
N VAL A 526 -1.67 13.31 -13.52
CA VAL A 526 -1.09 12.30 -14.41
C VAL A 526 -2.01 11.96 -15.59
N GLY A 527 -3.34 12.00 -15.37
CA GLY A 527 -4.34 11.84 -16.42
C GLY A 527 -4.26 12.92 -17.49
N ARG A 528 -4.03 14.18 -17.13
CA ARG A 528 -3.81 15.29 -18.10
C ARG A 528 -2.55 15.06 -18.94
N LYS A 529 -1.43 14.67 -18.29
CA LYS A 529 -0.17 14.33 -18.98
C LYS A 529 -0.41 13.20 -19.99
N LEU A 530 -1.10 12.13 -19.59
CA LEU A 530 -1.47 11.00 -20.45
C LEU A 530 -2.39 11.43 -21.61
N GLY A 531 -3.42 12.22 -21.33
CA GLY A 531 -4.37 12.69 -22.35
C GLY A 531 -3.71 13.57 -23.41
N LEU A 532 -2.68 14.34 -23.07
CA LEU A 532 -1.87 15.09 -24.04
C LEU A 532 -1.09 14.12 -24.94
N TYR A 533 -0.44 13.11 -24.38
CA TYR A 533 0.28 12.09 -25.14
C TYR A 533 -0.63 11.33 -26.11
N ILE A 534 -1.79 10.85 -25.64
CA ILE A 534 -2.74 10.12 -26.49
C ILE A 534 -3.26 11.00 -27.63
N ARG A 535 -3.63 12.27 -27.36
CA ARG A 535 -4.11 13.19 -28.39
C ARG A 535 -3.04 13.51 -29.44
N ARG A 536 -1.78 13.64 -29.01
CA ARG A 536 -0.66 13.82 -29.92
C ARG A 536 -0.50 12.61 -30.84
N GLY A 537 -0.44 11.40 -30.30
CA GLY A 537 -0.34 10.17 -31.08
C GLY A 537 -1.51 9.98 -32.07
N LEU A 538 -2.75 10.34 -31.66
CA LEU A 538 -3.91 10.31 -32.56
C LEU A 538 -3.76 11.30 -33.71
N ARG A 539 -3.31 12.53 -33.47
CA ARG A 539 -3.07 13.53 -34.53
C ARG A 539 -1.99 13.08 -35.51
N GLU A 540 -0.88 12.54 -35.00
CA GLU A 540 0.20 11.99 -35.82
C GLU A 540 -0.28 10.81 -36.67
N ALA A 541 -1.06 9.90 -36.11
CA ALA A 541 -1.66 8.77 -36.84
C ALA A 541 -2.67 9.24 -37.90
N ASP A 542 -3.49 10.25 -37.63
CA ASP A 542 -4.45 10.81 -38.59
C ASP A 542 -3.73 11.56 -39.70
N ALA A 543 -2.68 12.29 -39.38
CA ALA A 543 -1.82 12.97 -40.40
C ALA A 543 -1.16 11.93 -41.32
N GLU A 544 -0.63 10.84 -40.76
CA GLU A 544 -0.01 9.76 -41.55
C GLU A 544 -1.02 9.07 -42.46
N LYS A 545 -2.24 8.80 -41.97
CA LYS A 545 -3.33 8.23 -42.79
C LYS A 545 -3.70 9.16 -43.96
N LYS A 546 -3.82 10.47 -43.71
CA LYS A 546 -4.11 11.45 -44.76
C LYS A 546 -3.01 11.46 -45.80
N ARG A 547 -1.74 11.44 -45.39
CA ARG A 547 -0.58 11.40 -46.30
C ARG A 547 -0.58 10.12 -47.14
N SER A 548 -0.74 8.96 -46.54
CA SER A 548 -0.82 7.69 -47.26
C SER A 548 -1.99 7.66 -48.25
N TYR A 549 -3.10 8.31 -47.91
CA TYR A 549 -4.22 8.48 -48.84
C TYR A 549 -3.85 9.36 -50.01
N ILE A 550 -3.27 10.56 -49.77
CA ILE A 550 -2.82 11.49 -50.82
C ILE A 550 -1.78 10.82 -51.73
N GLU A 551 -0.80 10.12 -51.14
CA GLU A 551 0.26 9.44 -51.91
C GLU A 551 -0.31 8.41 -52.90
N LYS A 552 -1.37 7.66 -52.52
CA LYS A 552 -2.07 6.73 -53.41
C LYS A 552 -2.79 7.40 -54.56
N TYR A 553 -3.19 8.67 -54.42
CA TYR A 553 -3.89 9.42 -55.46
C TYR A 553 -2.94 10.15 -56.44
N ILE A 554 -1.66 10.35 -56.10
CA ILE A 554 -0.71 11.03 -56.95
C ILE A 554 -0.63 10.39 -58.35
N PRO A 555 -0.55 9.06 -58.55
CA PRO A 555 -0.56 8.47 -59.88
C PRO A 555 -1.83 8.77 -60.68
N HIS A 556 -3.00 8.76 -60.03
CA HIS A 556 -4.30 9.04 -60.66
C HIS A 556 -4.39 10.51 -61.08
N ILE A 557 -3.86 11.45 -60.27
CA ILE A 557 -3.76 12.87 -60.65
C ILE A 557 -2.84 13.01 -61.87
N GLY A 558 -1.74 12.26 -61.92
CA GLY A 558 -0.85 12.23 -63.06
C GLY A 558 -1.54 11.77 -64.37
N ILE A 559 -2.37 10.74 -64.30
CA ILE A 559 -3.15 10.22 -65.43
C ILE A 559 -4.19 11.27 -65.88
N ALA A 560 -4.96 11.81 -64.92
CA ALA A 560 -5.95 12.84 -65.24
C ALA A 560 -5.35 14.08 -65.88
N LEU A 561 -4.21 14.56 -65.41
CA LEU A 561 -3.48 15.66 -66.01
C LEU A 561 -2.94 15.34 -67.44
N GLN A 562 -2.53 14.08 -67.67
CA GLN A 562 -2.14 13.58 -68.94
C GLN A 562 -3.30 13.64 -69.94
N GLU A 563 -4.48 13.18 -69.56
CA GLU A 563 -5.68 13.18 -70.38
C GLU A 563 -6.20 14.60 -70.66
N ILE A 564 -6.23 15.47 -69.62
CA ILE A 564 -6.78 16.84 -69.78
C ILE A 564 -5.85 17.77 -70.53
N LEU A 565 -4.54 17.70 -70.31
CA LEU A 565 -3.55 18.64 -70.81
C LEU A 565 -2.75 18.11 -72.02
N GLY A 566 -2.94 16.82 -72.38
CA GLY A 566 -2.22 16.19 -73.52
C GLY A 566 -0.71 16.10 -73.28
N ILE A 567 -0.26 15.97 -72.01
CA ILE A 567 1.16 15.90 -71.71
C ILE A 567 1.71 14.49 -71.94
N ASP A 568 2.99 14.40 -72.27
CA ASP A 568 3.71 13.16 -72.50
C ASP A 568 3.99 12.38 -71.14
N ASP A 569 4.36 11.12 -71.24
CA ASP A 569 4.67 10.29 -70.06
C ASP A 569 5.80 10.86 -69.20
N LYS A 570 6.83 11.47 -69.82
CA LYS A 570 7.94 12.09 -69.09
C LYS A 570 7.48 13.27 -68.23
N ARG A 571 6.56 14.09 -68.74
CA ARG A 571 5.98 15.22 -68.00
C ARG A 571 5.03 14.72 -66.87
N LYS A 572 4.25 13.67 -67.14
CA LYS A 572 3.43 13.02 -66.12
C LYS A 572 4.28 12.52 -64.97
N GLU A 573 5.37 11.77 -65.25
CA GLU A 573 6.30 11.28 -64.22
C GLU A 573 6.92 12.43 -63.40
N LYS A 574 7.33 13.51 -64.08
CA LYS A 574 7.88 14.70 -63.44
C LYS A 574 6.86 15.37 -62.49
N VAL A 575 5.61 15.48 -62.92
CA VAL A 575 4.51 16.01 -62.08
C VAL A 575 4.28 15.13 -60.88
N CYS A 576 4.19 13.80 -61.07
CA CYS A 576 4.04 12.85 -59.97
C CYS A 576 5.21 12.92 -58.95
N ALA A 577 6.46 13.04 -59.46
CA ALA A 577 7.64 13.20 -58.61
C ALA A 577 7.61 14.52 -57.82
N THR A 578 7.23 15.63 -58.47
CA THR A 578 7.09 16.95 -57.82
C THR A 578 6.02 16.94 -56.73
N LEU A 579 4.87 16.28 -56.98
CA LEU A 579 3.81 16.12 -55.99
C LEU A 579 4.26 15.26 -54.79
N LYS A 580 5.03 14.20 -55.02
CA LYS A 580 5.64 13.41 -53.95
C LYS A 580 6.63 14.22 -53.12
N ASP A 581 7.55 14.93 -53.76
CA ASP A 581 8.51 15.80 -53.10
C ASP A 581 7.82 16.90 -52.26
N THR A 582 6.76 17.51 -52.80
CA THR A 582 5.95 18.51 -52.10
C THR A 582 5.28 17.89 -50.85
N LEU A 583 4.78 16.66 -50.97
CA LEU A 583 4.18 15.91 -49.83
C LEU A 583 5.24 15.58 -48.74
N GLU A 584 6.46 15.23 -49.17
CA GLU A 584 7.58 14.97 -48.26
C GLU A 584 8.09 16.24 -47.58
N ARG A 585 8.18 17.36 -48.29
CA ARG A 585 8.57 18.67 -47.71
C ARG A 585 7.54 19.17 -46.68
N SER A 586 6.26 18.90 -46.87
CA SER A 586 5.25 19.23 -45.87
C SER A 586 5.46 18.48 -44.54
N ARG A 587 6.24 17.37 -44.57
CA ARG A 587 6.62 16.57 -43.40
C ARG A 587 7.70 17.23 -42.53
N SER A 588 8.60 18.02 -43.13
CA SER A 588 9.70 18.67 -42.42
C SER A 588 9.30 20.02 -41.78
N ASN A 589 8.11 20.56 -42.11
CA ASN A 589 7.61 21.84 -41.60
C ASN A 589 6.52 21.73 -40.52
N GLU A 590 6.11 20.53 -40.14
CA GLU A 590 5.23 20.22 -38.98
C GLU A 590 6.02 19.61 -37.82
#